data_68fc4d0d8edb3202b92f9f1436cb1a0d
#
_entry.id   68fc4d0d8edb3202b92f9f1436cb1a0d
#
_cell.length_a   1.000
_cell.length_b   1.000
_cell.length_c   1.000
_cell.angle_alpha   90.00
_cell.angle_beta   90.00
_cell.angle_gamma   90.00
#
_symmetry.space_group_name_H-M   'P 1'
#
loop_
_entity.id
_entity.type
_entity.pdbx_description
1 polymer ?
#
loop_
_entity_poly.entity_id
_entity_poly.type
_entity_poly.pdbx_seq_one_letter_code
_entity_poly.pdbx_strand_id
1 'polypeptide(L)'
;SDDVVALTAKYGGLLWGEHGKGFRAEYSPAFFGEELFAELRKVKAAFDPHNRLNPGKICPPEGLDAPMMKVDAVKRGTFDRQIPIAVRQQWRGAMECNGNGLCFNFDARSPMCPSMKITQNRIHSPKGRATLVREWLRLLADRGVDPLKLEQELPESGVSLRTLIARTRNSWHANKGEYDFSHEVKEAMSGCLACKA
;
A
#
# COMPACT_ATOMS: atom_id res chain seq x y z
N SER A 1 -18.93 -9.13 9.59
CA SER A 1 -18.21 -10.37 9.20
C SER A 1 -18.48 -11.53 10.16
N ASP A 2 -18.66 -11.26 11.45
CA ASP A 2 -18.89 -12.28 12.48
C ASP A 2 -20.17 -13.10 12.22
N ASP A 3 -21.23 -12.47 11.77
CA ASP A 3 -22.49 -13.14 11.42
C ASP A 3 -22.28 -14.17 10.27
N VAL A 4 -21.45 -13.83 9.29
CA VAL A 4 -21.10 -14.75 8.20
C VAL A 4 -20.30 -15.92 8.71
N VAL A 5 -19.36 -15.71 9.64
CA VAL A 5 -18.57 -16.76 10.26
C VAL A 5 -19.46 -17.69 11.08
N ALA A 6 -20.36 -17.12 11.91
CA ALA A 6 -21.31 -17.89 12.70
C ALA A 6 -22.25 -18.72 11.81
N LEU A 7 -22.75 -18.14 10.73
CA LEU A 7 -23.60 -18.84 9.77
C LEU A 7 -22.84 -19.98 9.07
N THR A 8 -21.60 -19.73 8.65
CA THR A 8 -20.75 -20.74 8.03
C THR A 8 -20.49 -21.92 8.97
N ALA A 9 -20.16 -21.63 10.25
CA ALA A 9 -19.95 -22.64 11.27
C ALA A 9 -21.21 -23.46 11.56
N LYS A 10 -22.39 -22.81 11.60
CA LYS A 10 -23.68 -23.47 11.81
C LYS A 10 -23.94 -24.58 10.79
N TYR A 11 -23.50 -24.39 9.54
CA TYR A 11 -23.68 -25.37 8.46
C TYR A 11 -22.45 -26.23 8.21
N GLY A 12 -21.47 -26.26 9.11
CA GLY A 12 -20.24 -27.04 8.96
C GLY A 12 -19.36 -26.62 7.78
N GLY A 13 -19.52 -25.37 7.33
CA GLY A 13 -18.78 -24.84 6.22
C GLY A 13 -17.38 -24.33 6.57
N LEU A 14 -16.56 -24.08 5.57
CA LEU A 14 -15.22 -23.54 5.68
C LEU A 14 -15.17 -22.09 5.16
N LEU A 15 -14.88 -21.14 6.03
CA LEU A 15 -14.93 -19.69 5.70
C LEU A 15 -13.98 -19.27 4.55
N TRP A 16 -12.89 -19.98 4.36
CA TRP A 16 -11.85 -19.62 3.36
C TRP A 16 -11.78 -20.59 2.17
N GLY A 17 -12.63 -21.64 2.09
CA GLY A 17 -12.58 -22.61 1.01
C GLY A 17 -11.20 -23.25 0.88
N GLU A 18 -10.70 -23.39 -0.36
CA GLU A 18 -9.35 -23.86 -0.67
C GLU A 18 -8.28 -22.74 -0.58
N HIS A 19 -8.71 -21.48 -0.41
CA HIS A 19 -7.80 -20.33 -0.34
C HIS A 19 -7.11 -20.25 1.03
N GLY A 20 -5.93 -19.65 1.08
CA GLY A 20 -5.24 -19.36 2.32
C GLY A 20 -6.05 -18.42 3.23
N LYS A 21 -5.84 -18.52 4.55
CA LYS A 21 -6.59 -17.75 5.56
C LYS A 21 -6.39 -16.23 5.42
N GLY A 22 -5.15 -15.78 5.17
CA GLY A 22 -4.83 -14.37 5.00
C GLY A 22 -5.35 -13.51 6.17
N PHE A 23 -6.16 -12.49 5.86
CA PHE A 23 -6.80 -11.61 6.86
C PHE A 23 -7.95 -12.27 7.63
N ARG A 24 -8.40 -13.44 7.23
CA ARG A 24 -9.43 -14.22 7.96
C ARG A 24 -8.84 -15.11 9.04
N ALA A 25 -7.55 -14.98 9.31
CA ALA A 25 -6.82 -15.77 10.30
C ALA A 25 -7.35 -15.57 11.73
N GLU A 26 -7.96 -14.43 12.05
CA GLU A 26 -8.56 -14.16 13.36
C GLU A 26 -9.63 -15.20 13.77
N TYR A 27 -10.25 -15.85 12.79
CA TYR A 27 -11.26 -16.89 13.01
C TYR A 27 -10.65 -18.29 13.11
N SER A 28 -9.33 -18.45 12.98
CA SER A 28 -8.68 -19.75 13.04
C SER A 28 -8.86 -20.46 14.41
N PRO A 29 -8.76 -19.78 15.57
CA PRO A 29 -9.00 -20.44 16.86
C PRO A 29 -10.42 -20.99 16.97
N ALA A 30 -11.41 -20.23 16.55
CA ALA A 30 -12.82 -20.65 16.59
C ALA A 30 -13.10 -21.84 15.66
N PHE A 31 -12.41 -21.90 14.52
CA PHE A 31 -12.60 -22.98 13.55
C PHE A 31 -11.90 -24.28 13.95
N PHE A 32 -10.64 -24.19 14.40
CA PHE A 32 -9.84 -25.37 14.76
C PHE A 32 -10.08 -25.87 16.18
N GLY A 33 -10.59 -25.03 17.08
CA GLY A 33 -10.59 -25.27 18.51
C GLY A 33 -9.20 -25.09 19.13
N GLU A 34 -9.15 -25.09 20.45
CA GLU A 34 -7.92 -24.76 21.20
C GLU A 34 -6.79 -25.75 20.92
N GLU A 35 -7.11 -27.04 20.88
CA GLU A 35 -6.11 -28.10 20.73
C GLU A 35 -5.40 -28.03 19.37
N LEU A 36 -6.16 -28.06 18.26
CA LEU A 36 -5.57 -28.02 16.93
C LEU A 36 -4.94 -26.66 16.63
N PHE A 37 -5.47 -25.57 17.18
CA PHE A 37 -4.84 -24.27 17.05
C PHE A 37 -3.49 -24.21 17.79
N ALA A 38 -3.37 -24.85 18.96
CA ALA A 38 -2.09 -24.97 19.66
C ALA A 38 -1.06 -25.75 18.83
N GLU A 39 -1.46 -26.86 18.20
CA GLU A 39 -0.57 -27.62 17.30
C GLU A 39 -0.10 -26.77 16.10
N LEU A 40 -1.01 -25.98 15.51
CA LEU A 40 -0.65 -25.06 14.45
C LEU A 40 0.39 -24.02 14.90
N ARG A 41 0.28 -23.52 16.12
CA ARG A 41 1.25 -22.59 16.72
C ARG A 41 2.62 -23.25 16.96
N LYS A 42 2.67 -24.53 17.32
CA LYS A 42 3.93 -25.30 17.42
C LYS A 42 4.61 -25.43 16.06
N VAL A 43 3.83 -25.74 15.02
CA VAL A 43 4.36 -25.76 13.63
C VAL A 43 4.93 -24.40 13.27
N LYS A 44 4.20 -23.30 13.53
CA LYS A 44 4.70 -21.95 13.28
C LYS A 44 5.99 -21.67 14.06
N ALA A 45 6.07 -22.06 15.33
CA ALA A 45 7.26 -21.88 16.18
C ALA A 45 8.49 -22.63 15.65
N ALA A 46 8.30 -23.83 15.09
CA ALA A 46 9.38 -24.61 14.51
C ALA A 46 10.06 -23.93 13.33
N PHE A 47 9.31 -23.18 12.50
CA PHE A 47 9.84 -22.50 11.32
C PHE A 47 10.13 -21.02 11.55
N ASP A 48 9.43 -20.36 12.46
CA ASP A 48 9.51 -18.92 12.69
C ASP A 48 9.26 -18.56 14.17
N PRO A 49 10.17 -18.95 15.08
CA PRO A 49 10.01 -18.70 16.50
C PRO A 49 9.93 -17.21 16.87
N HIS A 50 10.47 -16.34 16.02
CA HIS A 50 10.48 -14.90 16.24
C HIS A 50 9.35 -14.15 15.52
N ASN A 51 8.41 -14.87 14.89
CA ASN A 51 7.27 -14.29 14.16
C ASN A 51 7.65 -13.21 13.12
N ARG A 52 8.72 -13.45 12.36
CA ARG A 52 9.23 -12.53 11.33
C ARG A 52 8.59 -12.77 9.96
N LEU A 53 8.11 -13.98 9.71
CA LEU A 53 7.49 -14.37 8.45
C LEU A 53 6.00 -14.07 8.49
N ASN A 54 5.60 -12.99 7.82
CA ASN A 54 4.22 -12.57 7.67
C ASN A 54 3.44 -12.47 9.01
N PRO A 55 3.92 -11.66 9.97
CA PRO A 55 3.32 -11.54 11.29
C PRO A 55 1.84 -11.13 11.21
N GLY A 56 1.05 -11.60 12.18
CA GLY A 56 -0.39 -11.34 12.23
C GLY A 56 -1.24 -12.20 11.28
N LYS A 57 -0.62 -13.11 10.52
CA LYS A 57 -1.32 -14.05 9.63
C LYS A 57 -1.26 -15.47 10.18
N ILE A 58 -2.31 -16.26 9.90
CA ILE A 58 -2.47 -17.65 10.24
C ILE A 58 -2.52 -17.88 11.77
N CYS A 59 -1.38 -17.79 12.46
CA CYS A 59 -1.28 -17.86 13.92
C CYS A 59 0.06 -17.25 14.37
N PRO A 60 0.18 -16.77 15.63
CA PRO A 60 1.47 -16.50 16.24
C PRO A 60 2.16 -17.82 16.64
N PRO A 61 3.51 -17.86 16.74
CA PRO A 61 4.21 -19.03 17.23
C PRO A 61 3.86 -19.33 18.69
N GLU A 62 4.00 -20.59 19.09
CA GLU A 62 3.86 -20.97 20.49
C GLU A 62 4.83 -20.19 21.38
N GLY A 63 4.41 -19.82 22.57
CA GLY A 63 5.21 -19.04 23.52
C GLY A 63 5.26 -17.54 23.24
N LEU A 64 4.73 -17.08 22.10
CA LEU A 64 4.63 -15.66 21.78
C LEU A 64 3.17 -15.22 21.75
N ASP A 65 2.83 -14.22 22.57
CA ASP A 65 1.54 -13.54 22.50
C ASP A 65 1.65 -12.37 21.52
N ALA A 66 1.15 -12.57 20.30
CA ALA A 66 1.14 -11.57 19.26
C ALA A 66 -0.25 -11.50 18.61
N PRO A 67 -0.77 -10.28 18.36
CA PRO A 67 -2.10 -10.11 17.81
C PRO A 67 -2.18 -10.63 16.37
N MET A 68 -3.30 -11.24 16.04
CA MET A 68 -3.64 -11.57 14.66
C MET A 68 -4.32 -10.38 13.98
N MET A 69 -4.05 -10.21 12.69
CA MET A 69 -4.69 -9.20 11.87
C MET A 69 -6.18 -9.48 11.75
N LYS A 70 -6.99 -8.46 12.02
CA LYS A 70 -8.46 -8.55 11.91
C LYS A 70 -8.93 -8.30 10.48
N VAL A 71 -10.08 -8.88 10.11
CA VAL A 71 -10.70 -8.69 8.79
C VAL A 71 -11.06 -7.22 8.55
N ASP A 72 -11.51 -6.53 9.57
CA ASP A 72 -11.88 -5.11 9.54
C ASP A 72 -10.72 -4.15 9.84
N ALA A 73 -9.51 -4.67 10.10
CA ALA A 73 -8.33 -3.83 10.29
C ALA A 73 -8.07 -2.93 9.08
N VAL A 74 -7.47 -1.79 9.34
CA VAL A 74 -7.11 -0.82 8.30
C VAL A 74 -6.22 -1.49 7.25
N LYS A 75 -6.63 -1.40 5.99
CA LYS A 75 -5.94 -1.93 4.82
C LYS A 75 -5.65 -0.82 3.83
N ARG A 76 -4.74 -1.06 2.91
CA ARG A 76 -4.36 -0.09 1.88
C ARG A 76 -5.56 0.53 1.15
N GLY A 77 -6.55 -0.25 0.76
CA GLY A 77 -7.75 0.25 0.08
C GLY A 77 -8.60 1.23 0.91
N THR A 78 -8.40 1.28 2.22
CA THR A 78 -9.02 2.28 3.09
C THR A 78 -8.40 3.65 2.86
N PHE A 79 -7.09 3.72 2.69
CA PHE A 79 -6.38 4.95 2.39
C PHE A 79 -6.69 5.46 0.98
N ASP A 80 -6.74 4.58 -0.02
CA ASP A 80 -7.11 4.96 -1.39
C ASP A 80 -8.52 5.58 -1.46
N ARG A 81 -9.44 5.16 -0.58
CA ARG A 81 -10.81 5.73 -0.50
C ARG A 81 -10.86 7.16 0.05
N GLN A 82 -9.80 7.63 0.70
CA GLN A 82 -9.68 9.03 1.15
C GLN A 82 -9.42 9.99 -0.02
N ILE A 83 -8.98 9.48 -1.17
CA ILE A 83 -8.77 10.27 -2.37
C ILE A 83 -10.12 10.46 -3.10
N PRO A 84 -10.53 11.69 -3.45
CA PRO A 84 -11.77 11.95 -4.17
C PRO A 84 -11.91 11.15 -5.46
N ILE A 85 -13.13 10.74 -5.79
CA ILE A 85 -13.38 9.85 -6.95
C ILE A 85 -12.88 10.47 -8.26
N ALA A 86 -13.15 11.76 -8.49
CA ALA A 86 -12.70 12.46 -9.69
C ALA A 86 -11.16 12.46 -9.82
N VAL A 87 -10.45 12.66 -8.72
CA VAL A 87 -8.99 12.60 -8.67
C VAL A 87 -8.51 11.18 -8.98
N ARG A 88 -9.13 10.14 -8.40
CA ARG A 88 -8.79 8.75 -8.70
C ARG A 88 -8.97 8.39 -10.17
N GLN A 89 -10.02 8.92 -10.80
CA GLN A 89 -10.29 8.70 -12.23
C GLN A 89 -9.24 9.37 -13.11
N GLN A 90 -8.86 10.61 -12.81
CA GLN A 90 -7.81 11.33 -13.55
C GLN A 90 -6.44 10.65 -13.41
N TRP A 91 -6.13 10.14 -12.21
CA TRP A 91 -4.86 9.47 -11.90
C TRP A 91 -4.95 7.94 -11.97
N ARG A 92 -5.85 7.44 -12.83
CA ARG A 92 -6.18 6.02 -12.97
C ARG A 92 -4.95 5.12 -13.10
N GLY A 93 -3.94 5.50 -13.90
CA GLY A 93 -2.73 4.73 -14.08
C GLY A 93 -1.98 4.42 -12.77
N ALA A 94 -1.98 5.35 -11.81
CA ALA A 94 -1.42 5.09 -10.48
C ALA A 94 -2.37 4.28 -9.60
N MET A 95 -3.69 4.50 -9.72
CA MET A 95 -4.68 3.86 -8.87
C MET A 95 -4.91 2.38 -9.19
N GLU A 96 -4.76 1.97 -10.46
CA GLU A 96 -5.02 0.60 -10.92
C GLU A 96 -3.81 -0.35 -10.79
N CYS A 97 -2.69 0.11 -10.21
CA CYS A 97 -1.57 -0.79 -9.94
C CYS A 97 -2.02 -1.93 -9.01
N ASN A 98 -2.08 -3.16 -9.53
CA ASN A 98 -2.48 -4.36 -8.77
C ASN A 98 -1.41 -4.87 -7.79
N GLY A 99 -0.18 -4.34 -7.87
CA GLY A 99 0.90 -4.67 -6.96
C GLY A 99 1.54 -6.04 -7.16
N ASN A 100 1.34 -6.70 -8.30
CA ASN A 100 1.88 -8.04 -8.57
C ASN A 100 3.42 -8.13 -8.56
N GLY A 101 4.12 -6.99 -8.66
CA GLY A 101 5.56 -6.93 -8.50
C GLY A 101 6.39 -7.31 -9.73
N LEU A 102 5.80 -7.57 -10.87
CA LEU A 102 6.53 -7.87 -12.12
C LEU A 102 7.50 -6.76 -12.51
N CYS A 103 7.20 -5.51 -12.12
CA CYS A 103 8.08 -4.36 -12.34
C CYS A 103 9.33 -4.36 -11.45
N PHE A 104 9.46 -5.29 -10.49
CA PHE A 104 10.66 -5.50 -9.67
C PHE A 104 11.59 -6.58 -10.25
N ASN A 105 11.34 -7.04 -11.46
CA ASN A 105 12.11 -8.09 -12.07
C ASN A 105 13.53 -7.60 -12.39
N PHE A 106 14.53 -8.26 -11.83
CA PHE A 106 15.96 -7.99 -12.06
C PHE A 106 16.54 -8.81 -13.20
N ASP A 107 15.76 -9.71 -13.83
CA ASP A 107 16.23 -10.48 -14.98
C ASP A 107 16.71 -9.54 -16.10
N ALA A 108 17.95 -9.70 -16.53
CA ALA A 108 18.56 -8.88 -17.58
C ALA A 108 17.81 -8.98 -18.92
N ARG A 109 17.11 -10.07 -19.16
CA ARG A 109 16.31 -10.29 -20.38
C ARG A 109 14.95 -9.61 -20.34
N SER A 110 14.47 -9.26 -19.16
CA SER A 110 13.21 -8.53 -19.03
C SER A 110 13.40 -7.06 -19.40
N PRO A 111 12.61 -6.49 -20.31
CA PRO A 111 12.68 -5.06 -20.65
C PRO A 111 12.11 -4.17 -19.54
N MET A 112 11.48 -4.75 -18.52
CA MET A 112 10.76 -4.01 -17.49
C MET A 112 11.67 -3.09 -16.68
N CYS A 113 11.32 -1.82 -16.68
CA CYS A 113 11.85 -0.72 -15.87
C CYS A 113 13.38 -0.65 -15.72
N PRO A 114 14.13 -0.11 -16.69
CA PRO A 114 15.58 0.07 -16.60
C PRO A 114 16.00 0.90 -15.38
N SER A 115 15.25 1.95 -15.03
CA SER A 115 15.54 2.81 -13.89
C SER A 115 15.62 2.02 -12.57
N MET A 116 14.69 1.09 -12.33
CA MET A 116 14.68 0.26 -11.13
C MET A 116 15.89 -0.71 -11.14
N LYS A 117 16.23 -1.29 -12.30
CA LYS A 117 17.36 -2.21 -12.42
C LYS A 117 18.70 -1.53 -12.14
N ILE A 118 18.89 -0.32 -12.65
CA ILE A 118 20.14 0.45 -12.45
C ILE A 118 20.24 0.93 -10.99
N THR A 119 19.17 1.48 -10.45
CA THR A 119 19.18 2.04 -9.09
C THR A 119 19.05 0.98 -8.00
N GLN A 120 18.56 -0.21 -8.34
CA GLN A 120 18.19 -1.30 -7.42
C GLN A 120 17.21 -0.84 -6.31
N ASN A 121 16.56 0.31 -6.53
CA ASN A 121 15.61 0.89 -5.59
C ASN A 121 14.18 0.79 -6.15
N ARG A 122 13.31 0.13 -5.41
CA ARG A 122 11.90 -0.10 -5.78
C ARG A 122 11.08 1.18 -5.93
N ILE A 123 11.50 2.29 -5.33
CA ILE A 123 10.86 3.61 -5.51
C ILE A 123 10.83 3.99 -7.00
N HIS A 124 11.89 3.66 -7.74
CA HIS A 124 12.01 3.96 -9.16
C HIS A 124 11.29 2.97 -10.07
N SER A 125 10.61 1.96 -9.52
CA SER A 125 9.75 1.05 -10.28
C SER A 125 8.37 1.67 -10.59
N PRO A 126 7.64 1.17 -11.59
CA PRO A 126 6.26 1.58 -11.84
C PRO A 126 5.36 1.49 -10.59
N LYS A 127 5.47 0.39 -9.83
CA LYS A 127 4.74 0.22 -8.57
C LYS A 127 5.18 1.24 -7.51
N GLY A 128 6.47 1.49 -7.36
CA GLY A 128 7.00 2.48 -6.41
C GLY A 128 6.43 3.87 -6.70
N ARG A 129 6.52 4.29 -7.95
CA ARG A 129 5.95 5.56 -8.42
C ARG A 129 4.44 5.64 -8.21
N ALA A 130 3.70 4.60 -8.57
CA ALA A 130 2.25 4.54 -8.33
C ALA A 130 1.91 4.66 -6.83
N THR A 131 2.71 4.05 -5.96
CA THR A 131 2.53 4.12 -4.50
C THR A 131 2.80 5.54 -3.98
N LEU A 132 3.86 6.20 -4.45
CA LEU A 132 4.16 7.58 -4.07
C LEU A 132 3.06 8.55 -4.53
N VAL A 133 2.60 8.42 -5.77
CA VAL A 133 1.51 9.25 -6.29
C VAL A 133 0.23 9.05 -5.48
N ARG A 134 -0.14 7.82 -5.15
CA ARG A 134 -1.32 7.55 -4.31
C ARG A 134 -1.23 8.22 -2.95
N GLU A 135 -0.09 8.09 -2.27
CA GLU A 135 0.10 8.69 -0.96
C GLU A 135 0.10 10.22 -1.04
N TRP A 136 0.75 10.79 -2.05
CA TRP A 136 0.71 12.22 -2.32
C TRP A 136 -0.71 12.74 -2.52
N LEU A 137 -1.50 12.09 -3.37
CA LEU A 137 -2.91 12.46 -3.62
C LEU A 137 -3.76 12.37 -2.35
N ARG A 138 -3.51 11.37 -1.50
CA ARG A 138 -4.17 11.22 -0.21
C ARG A 138 -3.84 12.38 0.74
N LEU A 139 -2.57 12.75 0.83
CA LEU A 139 -2.11 13.85 1.67
C LEU A 139 -2.62 15.21 1.17
N LEU A 140 -2.72 15.42 -0.14
CA LEU A 140 -3.35 16.60 -0.70
C LEU A 140 -4.83 16.67 -0.31
N ALA A 141 -5.55 15.55 -0.43
CA ALA A 141 -6.96 15.46 -0.05
C ALA A 141 -7.17 15.74 1.45
N ASP A 142 -6.31 15.19 2.31
CA ASP A 142 -6.33 15.42 3.76
C ASP A 142 -6.16 16.91 4.11
N ARG A 143 -5.39 17.64 3.31
CA ARG A 143 -5.18 19.09 3.43
C ARG A 143 -6.23 19.94 2.72
N GLY A 144 -7.24 19.34 2.13
CA GLY A 144 -8.27 20.04 1.36
C GLY A 144 -7.77 20.64 0.04
N VAL A 145 -6.62 20.17 -0.46
CA VAL A 145 -6.05 20.62 -1.73
C VAL A 145 -6.58 19.76 -2.87
N ASP A 146 -7.19 20.40 -3.86
CA ASP A 146 -7.70 19.73 -5.05
C ASP A 146 -6.66 19.81 -6.19
N PRO A 147 -5.98 18.69 -6.54
CA PRO A 147 -4.96 18.68 -7.57
C PRO A 147 -5.52 19.00 -8.96
N LEU A 148 -6.82 18.74 -9.22
CA LEU A 148 -7.44 19.07 -10.53
C LEU A 148 -7.58 20.58 -10.72
N LYS A 149 -7.88 21.32 -9.65
CA LYS A 149 -7.94 22.78 -9.67
C LYS A 149 -6.54 23.37 -9.81
N LEU A 150 -5.57 22.82 -9.09
CA LEU A 150 -4.18 23.27 -9.18
C LEU A 150 -3.62 23.12 -10.60
N GLU A 151 -3.95 22.04 -11.31
CA GLU A 151 -3.54 21.82 -12.69
C GLU A 151 -4.10 22.90 -13.63
N GLN A 152 -5.34 23.34 -13.43
CA GLN A 152 -5.98 24.39 -14.20
C GLN A 152 -5.44 25.80 -13.90
N GLU A 153 -4.99 26.02 -12.66
CA GLU A 153 -4.48 27.31 -12.19
C GLU A 153 -2.98 27.52 -12.51
N LEU A 154 -2.26 26.45 -12.84
CA LEU A 154 -0.85 26.54 -13.20
C LEU A 154 -0.71 27.08 -14.63
N PRO A 155 -0.05 28.24 -14.85
CA PRO A 155 0.20 28.74 -16.19
C PRO A 155 1.09 27.76 -16.97
N GLU A 156 0.74 27.49 -18.21
CA GLU A 156 1.47 26.58 -19.11
C GLU A 156 2.94 27.00 -19.36
N SER A 157 3.31 28.21 -19.08
CA SER A 157 4.69 28.66 -19.17
C SER A 157 4.96 29.91 -18.31
N GLY A 158 6.03 29.85 -17.52
CA GLY A 158 6.67 31.00 -16.94
C GLY A 158 6.69 31.11 -15.42
N VAL A 159 7.81 31.62 -14.88
CA VAL A 159 7.97 31.97 -13.48
C VAL A 159 7.18 33.27 -13.23
N SER A 160 6.00 33.14 -12.68
CA SER A 160 5.18 34.27 -12.24
C SER A 160 5.56 34.64 -10.80
N LEU A 161 5.33 35.89 -10.42
CA LEU A 161 5.52 36.36 -9.03
C LEU A 161 4.72 35.51 -8.03
N ARG A 162 3.51 35.05 -8.42
CA ARG A 162 2.66 34.15 -7.66
C ARG A 162 3.33 32.79 -7.44
N THR A 163 4.00 32.23 -8.46
CA THR A 163 4.72 30.95 -8.33
C THR A 163 5.96 31.07 -7.46
N LEU A 164 6.64 32.21 -7.44
CA LEU A 164 7.76 32.48 -6.53
C LEU A 164 7.28 32.56 -5.07
N ILE A 165 6.20 33.28 -4.80
CA ILE A 165 5.60 33.36 -3.47
C ILE A 165 5.10 32.00 -3.00
N ALA A 166 4.47 31.22 -3.87
CA ALA A 166 4.03 29.86 -3.55
C ALA A 166 5.23 28.94 -3.22
N ARG A 167 6.32 29.04 -3.97
CA ARG A 167 7.56 28.26 -3.72
C ARG A 167 8.20 28.63 -2.37
N THR A 168 8.31 29.92 -2.04
CA THR A 168 8.86 30.34 -0.74
C THR A 168 7.98 29.89 0.42
N ARG A 169 6.64 30.01 0.27
CA ARG A 169 5.69 29.52 1.27
C ARG A 169 5.77 28.01 1.45
N ASN A 170 5.84 27.24 0.39
CA ASN A 170 5.94 25.78 0.44
C ASN A 170 7.28 25.34 1.04
N SER A 171 8.38 26.02 0.74
CA SER A 171 9.68 25.76 1.39
C SER A 171 9.64 26.06 2.88
N TRP A 172 8.91 27.08 3.29
CA TRP A 172 8.76 27.42 4.69
C TRP A 172 7.89 26.38 5.45
N HIS A 173 6.81 25.91 4.83
CA HIS A 173 5.98 24.81 5.37
C HIS A 173 6.74 23.48 5.44
N ALA A 174 7.54 23.17 4.43
CA ALA A 174 8.42 22.00 4.44
C ALA A 174 9.43 22.05 5.59
N ASN A 175 10.02 23.22 5.87
CA ASN A 175 10.93 23.44 7.01
C ASN A 175 10.25 23.28 8.38
N LYS A 176 8.92 23.43 8.44
CA LYS A 176 8.13 23.21 9.67
C LYS A 176 7.66 21.76 9.87
N GLY A 177 8.06 20.84 9.00
CA GLY A 177 7.63 19.44 9.04
C GLY A 177 6.24 19.19 8.46
N GLU A 178 5.62 20.15 7.81
CA GLU A 178 4.39 20.01 7.06
C GLU A 178 4.68 19.43 5.66
N TYR A 179 5.08 18.17 5.66
CA TYR A 179 5.62 17.50 4.49
C TYR A 179 4.53 16.77 3.70
N ASP A 180 4.52 16.89 2.37
CA ASP A 180 3.50 16.35 1.47
C ASP A 180 4.03 15.35 0.42
N PHE A 181 5.26 14.90 0.53
CA PHE A 181 5.93 14.00 -0.43
C PHE A 181 6.04 14.51 -1.87
N SER A 182 5.71 15.76 -2.16
CA SER A 182 5.80 16.31 -3.53
C SER A 182 7.22 16.26 -4.09
N HIS A 183 8.23 16.41 -3.23
CA HIS A 183 9.63 16.34 -3.61
C HIS A 183 10.03 14.93 -4.05
N GLU A 184 9.68 13.90 -3.28
CA GLU A 184 9.96 12.50 -3.61
C GLU A 184 9.22 12.03 -4.85
N VAL A 185 7.97 12.46 -5.03
CA VAL A 185 7.21 12.19 -6.25
C VAL A 185 7.94 12.79 -7.46
N LYS A 186 8.37 14.04 -7.37
CA LYS A 186 9.13 14.73 -8.43
C LYS A 186 10.43 13.99 -8.74
N GLU A 187 11.20 13.62 -7.72
CA GLU A 187 12.47 12.91 -7.87
C GLU A 187 12.27 11.53 -8.51
N ALA A 188 11.31 10.76 -8.00
CA ALA A 188 10.99 9.45 -8.55
C ALA A 188 10.50 9.53 -10.00
N MET A 189 9.73 10.57 -10.38
CA MET A 189 9.25 10.77 -11.74
C MET A 189 10.37 11.26 -12.68
N SER A 190 11.28 12.12 -12.21
CA SER A 190 12.40 12.62 -13.01
C SER A 190 13.32 11.50 -13.50
N GLY A 191 13.45 10.42 -12.74
CA GLY A 191 14.19 9.21 -13.14
C GLY A 191 13.42 8.27 -14.08
N CYS A 192 12.20 8.62 -14.52
CA CYS A 192 11.40 7.78 -15.40
C CYS A 192 11.75 8.00 -16.87
N LEU A 193 12.15 6.93 -17.57
CA LEU A 193 12.48 6.98 -19.01
C LEU A 193 11.24 6.91 -19.92
N ALA A 194 10.03 6.78 -19.36
CA ALA A 194 8.77 6.63 -20.10
C ALA A 194 8.82 5.57 -21.22
N CYS A 195 9.53 4.47 -20.97
CA CYS A 195 9.83 3.42 -21.96
C CYS A 195 8.61 2.58 -22.39
N LYS A 196 7.44 2.78 -21.77
CA LYS A 196 6.20 2.02 -22.03
C LYS A 196 6.36 0.50 -21.91
N ALA A 197 7.35 0.01 -21.16
CA ALA A 197 7.56 -1.42 -20.90
C ALA A 197 6.60 -1.94 -19.84
#